data_91298ade2642ee583f63286f76acd718
#
_entry.id   91298ade2642ee583f63286f76acd718
#
_cell.length_a   1.000
_cell.length_b   1.000
_cell.length_c   1.000
_cell.angle_alpha   90.00
_cell.angle_beta   90.00
_cell.angle_gamma   90.00
#
_symmetry.space_group_name_H-M   'P 1'
#
loop_
_entity.id
_entity.type
_entity.pdbx_description
1 polymer ?
#
loop_
_entity_poly.entity_id
_entity_poly.type
_entity_poly.pdbx_seq_one_letter_code
_entity_poly.pdbx_strand_id
1 'polypeptide(L)'
;MKLSEILKICSGNEVADFKYSVVCGNTDADVTGITSDSRKMQDGYAFVCIKGAVSDGHKYIDQIKDKASVIVVLDGEYEAKDCKTAVVSTDNTRLALALMSAAVYGSPDKKLFTIGITGTKGKTTTTYMVKNVLEACGIKTGLIGTIETIIGDETIPAHNTTPESIEIHQSFAKMVDAGCKAVVMEVSSQGLKLDRTAGIMFDIGVFTNLEPDHIGPNEHESFEDYLNCKAKLFKQCRVGIVNADDKHTQDILRGAICKVESYGIGDNADIKAENIELLHEPGKIGLTYDCTGLVNMKVELNLPGKFSVYNSLCAIAITRHFDVDEEALKETLKHVKVKGRIELVKVSDDFTLMIDYAHNAMALESILTTLKEYHPHRLVCLFGCGGNRSKERRYEMGEVSGKLADLTIITSDNPRFEEPEAIIEDIKTGIAKTTGKHVDITDRKEAIKYAIEHGEPGDIIVLAGKGHEDYQEIKGVKYPMDERVLIKEVLEELKGN
;
A
#
# COMPACT_ATOMS: atom_id res chain seq x y z
N MET A 1 -17.47 -11.51 -25.24
CA MET A 1 -18.80 -11.32 -24.57
C MET A 1 -19.58 -10.26 -25.35
N LYS A 2 -20.92 -10.38 -25.43
CA LYS A 2 -21.73 -9.35 -26.10
C LYS A 2 -21.85 -8.08 -25.24
N LEU A 3 -21.91 -6.91 -25.89
CA LEU A 3 -22.10 -5.63 -25.16
C LEU A 3 -23.38 -5.66 -24.31
N SER A 4 -24.49 -6.21 -24.82
CA SER A 4 -25.76 -6.35 -24.09
C SER A 4 -25.60 -7.16 -22.80
N GLU A 5 -24.78 -8.22 -22.81
CA GLU A 5 -24.46 -9.03 -21.62
C GLU A 5 -23.63 -8.22 -20.62
N ILE A 6 -22.61 -7.49 -21.08
CA ILE A 6 -21.76 -6.61 -20.25
C ILE A 6 -22.63 -5.57 -19.56
N LEU A 7 -23.48 -4.85 -20.30
CA LEU A 7 -24.36 -3.82 -19.75
C LEU A 7 -25.34 -4.38 -18.74
N LYS A 8 -25.87 -5.60 -18.99
CA LYS A 8 -26.73 -6.30 -18.03
C LYS A 8 -25.99 -6.66 -16.72
N ILE A 9 -24.75 -7.13 -16.82
CA ILE A 9 -23.92 -7.42 -15.63
C ILE A 9 -23.64 -6.11 -14.85
N CYS A 10 -23.29 -5.03 -15.55
CA CYS A 10 -23.04 -3.74 -14.94
C CYS A 10 -24.26 -3.17 -14.21
N SER A 11 -25.46 -3.23 -14.85
CA SER A 11 -26.71 -2.74 -14.25
C SER A 11 -27.21 -3.60 -13.09
N GLY A 12 -26.80 -4.86 -13.02
CA GLY A 12 -27.13 -5.78 -11.92
C GLY A 12 -26.11 -5.78 -10.78
N ASN A 13 -25.21 -4.79 -10.73
CA ASN A 13 -24.22 -4.69 -9.65
C ASN A 13 -24.89 -4.39 -8.31
N GLU A 14 -24.42 -5.05 -7.23
CA GLU A 14 -25.06 -5.00 -5.90
C GLU A 14 -24.74 -3.68 -5.15
N VAL A 15 -23.65 -3.00 -5.51
CA VAL A 15 -23.12 -1.85 -4.73
C VAL A 15 -23.04 -0.56 -5.53
N ALA A 16 -23.20 -0.62 -6.84
CA ALA A 16 -23.08 0.53 -7.71
C ALA A 16 -24.34 0.73 -8.57
N ASP A 17 -24.91 1.92 -8.54
CA ASP A 17 -26.02 2.33 -9.43
C ASP A 17 -25.43 2.82 -10.75
N PHE A 18 -25.40 1.95 -11.76
CA PHE A 18 -24.85 2.27 -13.07
C PHE A 18 -25.93 2.78 -14.03
N LYS A 19 -25.86 4.06 -14.36
CA LYS A 19 -26.73 4.73 -15.31
C LYS A 19 -26.05 4.86 -16.67
N TYR A 20 -26.71 4.41 -17.70
CA TYR A 20 -26.21 4.51 -19.07
C TYR A 20 -27.34 4.66 -20.08
N SER A 21 -27.00 5.15 -21.25
CA SER A 21 -27.83 5.10 -22.45
C SER A 21 -27.03 4.61 -23.66
N VAL A 22 -27.67 3.81 -24.49
CA VAL A 22 -27.07 3.44 -25.78
C VAL A 22 -27.44 4.55 -26.78
N VAL A 23 -26.43 5.32 -27.15
CA VAL A 23 -26.61 6.47 -28.07
C VAL A 23 -26.88 5.96 -29.48
N CYS A 24 -26.07 4.97 -29.92
CA CYS A 24 -26.23 4.34 -31.21
C CYS A 24 -25.39 3.06 -31.35
N GLY A 25 -25.57 2.35 -32.46
CA GLY A 25 -24.80 1.15 -32.81
C GLY A 25 -25.43 -0.15 -32.31
N ASN A 26 -24.72 -1.26 -32.52
CA ASN A 26 -25.21 -2.60 -32.29
C ASN A 26 -24.80 -3.08 -30.87
N THR A 27 -25.79 -3.35 -30.01
CA THR A 27 -25.57 -3.91 -28.67
C THR A 27 -25.18 -5.40 -28.67
N ASP A 28 -25.30 -6.08 -29.82
CA ASP A 28 -24.82 -7.45 -30.00
C ASP A 28 -23.35 -7.50 -30.49
N ALA A 29 -22.66 -6.35 -30.53
CA ALA A 29 -21.24 -6.30 -30.82
C ALA A 29 -20.44 -7.16 -29.82
N ASP A 30 -19.46 -7.92 -30.35
CA ASP A 30 -18.54 -8.69 -29.52
C ASP A 30 -17.47 -7.79 -28.92
N VAL A 31 -17.30 -7.84 -27.62
CA VAL A 31 -16.24 -7.15 -26.86
C VAL A 31 -15.21 -8.18 -26.44
N THR A 32 -13.99 -8.03 -26.95
CA THR A 32 -12.86 -8.96 -26.69
C THR A 32 -11.93 -8.49 -25.59
N GLY A 33 -11.98 -7.20 -25.22
CA GLY A 33 -11.18 -6.59 -24.19
C GLY A 33 -11.65 -5.18 -23.89
N ILE A 34 -10.96 -4.50 -22.97
CA ILE A 34 -11.31 -3.14 -22.55
C ILE A 34 -10.03 -2.32 -22.30
N THR A 35 -10.06 -1.06 -22.66
CA THR A 35 -8.97 -0.09 -22.38
C THR A 35 -9.49 1.33 -22.25
N SER A 36 -8.78 2.17 -21.51
CA SER A 36 -8.92 3.63 -21.48
C SER A 36 -7.69 4.33 -22.09
N ASP A 37 -6.69 3.56 -22.58
CA ASP A 37 -5.48 4.09 -23.22
C ASP A 37 -5.53 3.83 -24.73
N SER A 38 -5.62 4.89 -25.53
CA SER A 38 -5.69 4.79 -26.99
C SER A 38 -4.49 4.06 -27.62
N ARG A 39 -3.34 4.07 -26.97
CA ARG A 39 -2.10 3.38 -27.41
C ARG A 39 -2.19 1.86 -27.23
N LYS A 40 -3.04 1.39 -26.31
CA LYS A 40 -3.30 -0.02 -26.02
C LYS A 40 -4.54 -0.57 -26.73
N MET A 41 -5.13 0.25 -27.63
CA MET A 41 -6.35 -0.13 -28.36
C MET A 41 -6.09 -1.27 -29.33
N GLN A 42 -6.93 -2.30 -29.29
CA GLN A 42 -6.93 -3.46 -30.17
C GLN A 42 -8.31 -3.65 -30.83
N ASP A 43 -8.36 -4.41 -31.92
CA ASP A 43 -9.62 -4.69 -32.62
C ASP A 43 -10.59 -5.44 -31.70
N GLY A 44 -11.81 -4.98 -31.62
CA GLY A 44 -12.86 -5.58 -30.82
C GLY A 44 -12.88 -5.11 -29.35
N TYR A 45 -12.00 -4.20 -28.94
CA TYR A 45 -12.01 -3.69 -27.56
C TYR A 45 -13.12 -2.67 -27.32
N ALA A 46 -13.57 -2.58 -26.08
CA ALA A 46 -14.28 -1.42 -25.56
C ALA A 46 -13.27 -0.32 -25.20
N PHE A 47 -13.49 0.89 -25.67
CA PHE A 47 -12.72 2.07 -25.27
C PHE A 47 -13.54 2.94 -24.31
N VAL A 48 -13.04 3.18 -23.12
CA VAL A 48 -13.71 4.04 -22.13
C VAL A 48 -13.01 5.38 -22.05
N CYS A 49 -13.71 6.45 -22.39
CA CYS A 49 -13.20 7.82 -22.39
C CYS A 49 -13.10 8.36 -20.96
N ILE A 50 -11.91 8.37 -20.40
CA ILE A 50 -11.66 8.93 -19.06
C ILE A 50 -11.18 10.38 -19.19
N LYS A 51 -11.85 11.29 -18.49
CA LYS A 51 -11.42 12.67 -18.32
C LYS A 51 -10.46 12.73 -17.12
N GLY A 52 -9.16 12.69 -17.41
CA GLY A 52 -8.09 12.76 -16.41
C GLY A 52 -7.59 14.18 -16.17
N ALA A 53 -6.69 14.35 -15.19
CA ALA A 53 -6.11 15.66 -14.87
C ALA A 53 -5.23 16.24 -16.00
N VAL A 54 -4.59 15.37 -16.80
CA VAL A 54 -3.63 15.77 -17.85
C VAL A 54 -4.19 15.53 -19.25
N SER A 55 -5.04 14.52 -19.44
CA SER A 55 -5.53 14.08 -20.74
C SER A 55 -7.00 13.71 -20.67
N ASP A 56 -7.69 13.93 -21.80
CA ASP A 56 -9.11 13.59 -21.97
C ASP A 56 -9.24 12.55 -23.07
N GLY A 57 -9.78 11.37 -22.72
CA GLY A 57 -9.95 10.23 -23.60
C GLY A 57 -10.85 10.51 -24.81
N HIS A 58 -11.81 11.45 -24.70
CA HIS A 58 -12.72 11.81 -25.78
C HIS A 58 -11.98 12.37 -27.02
N LYS A 59 -10.82 13.00 -26.83
CA LYS A 59 -9.99 13.55 -27.91
C LYS A 59 -9.39 12.48 -28.83
N TYR A 60 -9.37 11.22 -28.39
CA TYR A 60 -8.77 10.11 -29.14
C TYR A 60 -9.79 9.26 -29.89
N ILE A 61 -11.10 9.57 -29.79
CA ILE A 61 -12.17 8.76 -30.40
C ILE A 61 -11.94 8.59 -31.91
N ASP A 62 -11.61 9.64 -32.64
CA ASP A 62 -11.37 9.56 -34.09
C ASP A 62 -10.19 8.64 -34.46
N GLN A 63 -9.23 8.42 -33.54
CA GLN A 63 -8.08 7.54 -33.77
C GLN A 63 -8.39 6.07 -33.57
N ILE A 64 -9.40 5.77 -32.71
CA ILE A 64 -9.66 4.41 -32.22
C ILE A 64 -10.99 3.83 -32.74
N LYS A 65 -11.91 4.65 -33.24
CA LYS A 65 -13.28 4.25 -33.57
C LYS A 65 -13.37 3.09 -34.58
N ASP A 66 -12.43 2.98 -35.54
CA ASP A 66 -12.42 1.91 -36.52
C ASP A 66 -12.00 0.54 -35.95
N LYS A 67 -11.35 0.52 -34.76
CA LYS A 67 -10.94 -0.68 -34.04
C LYS A 67 -11.89 -1.03 -32.90
N ALA A 68 -12.56 -0.03 -32.35
CA ALA A 68 -13.41 -0.20 -31.19
C ALA A 68 -14.71 -0.92 -31.54
N SER A 69 -15.08 -1.93 -30.78
CA SER A 69 -16.43 -2.49 -30.78
C SER A 69 -17.42 -1.58 -30.06
N VAL A 70 -16.94 -0.91 -29.02
CA VAL A 70 -17.73 -0.02 -28.16
C VAL A 70 -16.89 1.19 -27.76
N ILE A 71 -17.53 2.37 -27.74
CA ILE A 71 -16.96 3.60 -27.17
C ILE A 71 -17.88 4.03 -26.02
N VAL A 72 -17.32 4.21 -24.82
CA VAL A 72 -18.04 4.70 -23.65
C VAL A 72 -17.63 6.14 -23.40
N VAL A 73 -18.60 7.05 -23.39
CA VAL A 73 -18.42 8.49 -23.29
C VAL A 73 -19.12 9.07 -22.08
N LEU A 74 -18.65 10.23 -21.63
CA LEU A 74 -19.35 11.01 -20.61
C LEU A 74 -20.53 11.73 -21.25
N ASP A 75 -21.64 11.82 -20.54
CA ASP A 75 -22.87 12.49 -21.00
C ASP A 75 -22.59 13.90 -21.49
N GLY A 76 -23.04 14.21 -22.72
CA GLY A 76 -22.88 15.50 -23.36
C GLY A 76 -21.50 15.81 -23.95
N GLU A 77 -20.49 14.95 -23.79
CA GLU A 77 -19.11 15.20 -24.27
C GLU A 77 -18.86 14.68 -25.69
N TYR A 78 -19.80 13.93 -26.28
CA TYR A 78 -19.63 13.38 -27.63
C TYR A 78 -20.96 13.18 -28.38
N GLU A 79 -21.02 13.69 -29.61
CA GLU A 79 -22.12 13.42 -30.53
C GLU A 79 -21.67 12.42 -31.59
N ALA A 80 -22.33 11.26 -31.65
CA ALA A 80 -22.03 10.22 -32.63
C ALA A 80 -22.42 10.68 -34.01
N LYS A 81 -21.44 10.75 -34.95
CA LYS A 81 -21.66 11.17 -36.36
C LYS A 81 -22.05 10.00 -37.26
N ASP A 82 -21.62 8.79 -36.91
CA ASP A 82 -22.03 7.56 -37.54
C ASP A 82 -22.21 6.47 -36.45
N CYS A 83 -23.00 5.47 -36.74
CA CYS A 83 -23.33 4.39 -35.76
C CYS A 83 -22.71 3.04 -36.16
N LYS A 84 -21.54 3.05 -36.79
CA LYS A 84 -20.81 1.82 -37.11
C LYS A 84 -20.31 1.14 -35.84
N THR A 85 -19.78 1.93 -34.93
CA THR A 85 -19.34 1.48 -33.60
C THR A 85 -20.43 1.78 -32.56
N ALA A 86 -20.69 0.88 -31.65
CA ALA A 86 -21.63 1.13 -30.55
C ALA A 86 -21.11 2.25 -29.65
N VAL A 87 -21.99 3.21 -29.32
CA VAL A 87 -21.66 4.31 -28.40
C VAL A 87 -22.59 4.23 -27.20
N VAL A 88 -22.00 4.17 -26.01
CA VAL A 88 -22.69 4.17 -24.71
C VAL A 88 -22.33 5.44 -23.98
N SER A 89 -23.34 6.17 -23.51
CA SER A 89 -23.18 7.37 -22.68
C SER A 89 -23.51 7.07 -21.22
N THR A 90 -22.78 7.69 -20.30
CA THR A 90 -22.96 7.54 -18.85
C THR A 90 -22.52 8.82 -18.11
N ASP A 91 -23.10 9.04 -16.95
CA ASP A 91 -22.73 10.14 -16.06
C ASP A 91 -21.38 9.93 -15.35
N ASN A 92 -20.86 8.68 -15.32
CA ASN A 92 -19.58 8.34 -14.69
C ASN A 92 -18.80 7.28 -15.49
N THR A 93 -17.88 7.72 -16.33
CA THR A 93 -17.04 6.81 -17.13
C THR A 93 -16.02 6.02 -16.32
N ARG A 94 -15.61 6.48 -15.12
CA ARG A 94 -14.74 5.70 -14.22
C ARG A 94 -15.49 4.51 -13.62
N LEU A 95 -16.73 4.73 -13.18
CA LEU A 95 -17.61 3.64 -12.75
C LEU A 95 -17.87 2.65 -13.90
N ALA A 96 -18.13 3.16 -15.10
CA ALA A 96 -18.28 2.31 -16.29
C ALA A 96 -17.04 1.45 -16.55
N LEU A 97 -15.84 2.04 -16.44
CA LEU A 97 -14.57 1.34 -16.61
C LEU A 97 -14.45 0.19 -15.59
N ALA A 98 -14.76 0.45 -14.32
CA ALA A 98 -14.67 -0.55 -13.26
C ALA A 98 -15.63 -1.72 -13.50
N LEU A 99 -16.92 -1.44 -13.71
CA LEU A 99 -17.94 -2.45 -13.89
C LEU A 99 -17.75 -3.26 -15.19
N MET A 100 -17.44 -2.59 -16.29
CA MET A 100 -17.19 -3.26 -17.56
C MET A 100 -15.91 -4.09 -17.52
N SER A 101 -14.88 -3.66 -16.80
CA SER A 101 -13.68 -4.47 -16.57
C SER A 101 -14.00 -5.75 -15.82
N ALA A 102 -14.78 -5.67 -14.73
CA ALA A 102 -15.26 -6.85 -14.02
C ALA A 102 -15.98 -7.83 -14.98
N ALA A 103 -16.91 -7.33 -15.78
CA ALA A 103 -17.67 -8.15 -16.71
C ALA A 103 -16.78 -8.79 -17.78
N VAL A 104 -15.88 -8.02 -18.42
CA VAL A 104 -14.98 -8.50 -19.49
C VAL A 104 -14.03 -9.59 -18.99
N TYR A 105 -13.55 -9.49 -17.75
CA TYR A 105 -12.70 -10.51 -17.12
C TYR A 105 -13.51 -11.63 -16.43
N GLY A 106 -14.84 -11.70 -16.59
CA GLY A 106 -15.70 -12.80 -16.08
C GLY A 106 -15.99 -12.73 -14.60
N SER A 107 -16.10 -11.52 -14.05
CA SER A 107 -16.40 -11.21 -12.65
C SER A 107 -15.53 -11.99 -11.67
N PRO A 108 -14.20 -11.86 -11.74
CA PRO A 108 -13.27 -12.66 -10.95
C PRO A 108 -13.33 -12.33 -9.45
N ASP A 109 -13.79 -11.13 -9.09
CA ASP A 109 -14.08 -10.71 -7.72
C ASP A 109 -15.07 -11.64 -7.01
N LYS A 110 -16.03 -12.22 -7.74
CA LYS A 110 -17.02 -13.18 -7.22
C LYS A 110 -16.48 -14.60 -7.02
N LYS A 111 -15.26 -14.87 -7.47
CA LYS A 111 -14.60 -16.19 -7.39
C LYS A 111 -13.48 -16.24 -6.35
N LEU A 112 -13.16 -15.10 -5.76
CA LEU A 112 -12.14 -14.92 -4.72
C LEU A 112 -12.80 -14.43 -3.45
N PHE A 113 -12.30 -14.82 -2.29
CA PHE A 113 -12.60 -14.13 -1.04
C PHE A 113 -11.81 -12.82 -1.02
N THR A 114 -12.50 -11.69 -1.06
CA THR A 114 -11.88 -10.38 -1.27
C THR A 114 -11.73 -9.59 0.02
N ILE A 115 -10.51 -9.13 0.32
CA ILE A 115 -10.18 -8.37 1.52
C ILE A 115 -9.60 -7.02 1.08
N GLY A 116 -10.27 -5.92 1.41
CA GLY A 116 -9.81 -4.56 1.11
C GLY A 116 -9.38 -3.83 2.38
N ILE A 117 -8.14 -3.31 2.42
CA ILE A 117 -7.59 -2.63 3.60
C ILE A 117 -7.34 -1.17 3.29
N THR A 118 -8.02 -0.25 4.00
CA THR A 118 -7.81 1.20 3.92
C THR A 118 -7.31 1.78 5.24
N GLY A 119 -6.74 2.96 5.16
CA GLY A 119 -6.21 3.73 6.29
C GLY A 119 -5.03 4.60 5.87
N THR A 120 -4.48 5.39 6.77
CA THR A 120 -3.27 6.18 6.49
C THR A 120 -2.03 5.29 6.56
N LYS A 121 -1.82 4.60 7.67
CA LYS A 121 -0.67 3.73 7.94
C LYS A 121 -1.10 2.28 8.17
N GLY A 122 -0.16 1.33 8.13
CA GLY A 122 -0.37 -0.08 8.47
C GLY A 122 -0.93 -0.96 7.34
N LYS A 123 -1.46 -0.42 6.24
CA LYS A 123 -2.04 -1.21 5.12
C LYS A 123 -1.07 -2.29 4.63
N THR A 124 0.12 -1.91 4.19
CA THR A 124 1.12 -2.82 3.62
C THR A 124 1.50 -3.93 4.60
N THR A 125 1.85 -3.57 5.83
CA THR A 125 2.23 -4.56 6.85
C THR A 125 1.09 -5.55 7.11
N THR A 126 -0.14 -5.06 7.25
CA THR A 126 -1.31 -5.92 7.48
C THR A 126 -1.61 -6.81 6.28
N THR A 127 -1.51 -6.32 5.02
CA THR A 127 -1.73 -7.17 3.84
C THR A 127 -0.74 -8.33 3.77
N TYR A 128 0.53 -8.09 4.09
CA TYR A 128 1.54 -9.15 4.14
C TYR A 128 1.31 -10.12 5.30
N MET A 129 0.94 -9.64 6.49
CA MET A 129 0.59 -10.50 7.63
C MET A 129 -0.56 -11.44 7.25
N VAL A 130 -1.65 -10.90 6.71
CA VAL A 130 -2.82 -11.69 6.29
C VAL A 130 -2.44 -12.72 5.23
N LYS A 131 -1.75 -12.29 4.17
CA LYS A 131 -1.30 -13.21 3.11
C LYS A 131 -0.47 -14.35 3.67
N ASN A 132 0.55 -14.03 4.48
CA ASN A 132 1.46 -15.04 5.02
C ASN A 132 0.74 -16.04 5.92
N VAL A 133 -0.19 -15.59 6.76
CA VAL A 133 -0.98 -16.47 7.63
C VAL A 133 -1.88 -17.39 6.79
N LEU A 134 -2.60 -16.86 5.80
CA LEU A 134 -3.47 -17.66 4.95
C LEU A 134 -2.68 -18.70 4.15
N GLU A 135 -1.52 -18.31 3.59
CA GLU A 135 -0.63 -19.22 2.87
C GLU A 135 -0.06 -20.33 3.79
N ALA A 136 0.33 -19.99 5.02
CA ALA A 136 0.80 -20.97 6.01
C ALA A 136 -0.26 -22.01 6.36
N CYS A 137 -1.54 -21.63 6.25
CA CYS A 137 -2.69 -22.51 6.44
C CYS A 137 -3.19 -23.16 5.14
N GLY A 138 -2.41 -23.10 4.05
CA GLY A 138 -2.75 -23.73 2.77
C GLY A 138 -3.81 -22.99 1.94
N ILE A 139 -4.16 -21.75 2.30
CA ILE A 139 -5.11 -20.92 1.56
C ILE A 139 -4.33 -20.02 0.62
N LYS A 140 -4.17 -20.44 -0.64
CA LYS A 140 -3.45 -19.69 -1.67
C LYS A 140 -4.06 -18.30 -1.85
N THR A 141 -3.28 -17.25 -1.59
CA THR A 141 -3.77 -15.88 -1.47
C THR A 141 -2.98 -14.92 -2.36
N GLY A 142 -3.70 -14.19 -3.24
CA GLY A 142 -3.13 -13.08 -4.00
C GLY A 142 -2.94 -11.83 -3.14
N LEU A 143 -2.03 -10.94 -3.57
CA LEU A 143 -1.81 -9.64 -2.93
C LEU A 143 -1.75 -8.54 -3.97
N ILE A 144 -2.39 -7.39 -3.70
CA ILE A 144 -2.23 -6.15 -4.46
C ILE A 144 -1.87 -5.04 -3.48
N GLY A 145 -0.70 -4.43 -3.63
CA GLY A 145 -0.25 -3.42 -2.67
C GLY A 145 0.75 -2.42 -3.19
N THR A 146 1.26 -1.62 -2.28
CA THR A 146 2.21 -0.54 -2.57
C THR A 146 3.54 -1.06 -3.13
N ILE A 147 3.98 -2.23 -2.69
CA ILE A 147 5.27 -2.81 -3.08
C ILE A 147 5.12 -3.56 -4.41
N GLU A 148 4.13 -4.44 -4.48
CA GLU A 148 4.00 -5.40 -5.57
C GLU A 148 2.58 -5.98 -5.66
N THR A 149 2.30 -6.63 -6.77
CA THR A 149 1.16 -7.52 -6.95
C THR A 149 1.68 -8.95 -7.01
N ILE A 150 1.15 -9.85 -6.15
CA ILE A 150 1.54 -11.26 -6.09
C ILE A 150 0.39 -12.12 -6.61
N ILE A 151 0.66 -12.93 -7.64
CA ILE A 151 -0.31 -13.81 -8.31
C ILE A 151 0.26 -15.23 -8.30
N GLY A 152 -0.12 -16.04 -7.31
CA GLY A 152 0.55 -17.33 -7.12
C GLY A 152 2.05 -17.16 -6.89
N ASP A 153 2.87 -17.66 -7.81
CA ASP A 153 4.33 -17.57 -7.76
C ASP A 153 4.89 -16.35 -8.53
N GLU A 154 4.03 -15.63 -9.27
CA GLU A 154 4.41 -14.44 -10.04
C GLU A 154 4.37 -13.20 -9.14
N THR A 155 5.43 -12.39 -9.18
CA THR A 155 5.51 -11.09 -8.48
C THR A 155 5.73 -9.98 -9.50
N ILE A 156 4.87 -8.97 -9.47
CA ILE A 156 4.89 -7.83 -10.39
C ILE A 156 5.09 -6.56 -9.56
N PRO A 157 6.13 -5.75 -9.79
CA PRO A 157 6.34 -4.48 -9.11
C PRO A 157 5.13 -3.55 -9.27
N ALA A 158 4.69 -2.92 -8.19
CA ALA A 158 3.56 -2.00 -8.22
C ALA A 158 3.93 -0.63 -8.77
N HIS A 159 3.02 -0.03 -9.55
CA HIS A 159 3.11 1.38 -9.95
C HIS A 159 2.26 2.27 -9.05
N ASN A 160 1.17 1.73 -8.54
CA ASN A 160 0.24 2.41 -7.63
C ASN A 160 -0.15 1.45 -6.50
N THR A 161 -0.38 1.98 -5.31
CA THR A 161 -0.90 1.19 -4.17
C THR A 161 -2.20 0.45 -4.53
N THR A 162 -3.10 1.14 -5.24
CA THR A 162 -4.33 0.57 -5.80
C THR A 162 -4.30 0.83 -7.30
N PRO A 163 -4.13 -0.21 -8.14
CA PRO A 163 -4.07 -0.07 -9.60
C PRO A 163 -5.38 0.46 -10.20
N GLU A 164 -5.39 0.75 -11.51
CA GLU A 164 -6.62 1.07 -12.23
C GLU A 164 -7.53 -0.17 -12.31
N SER A 165 -8.84 0.05 -12.47
CA SER A 165 -9.86 -1.02 -12.43
C SER A 165 -9.57 -2.18 -13.38
N ILE A 166 -9.06 -1.88 -14.58
CA ILE A 166 -8.68 -2.90 -15.57
C ILE A 166 -7.61 -3.83 -14.98
N GLU A 167 -6.57 -3.24 -14.39
CA GLU A 167 -5.45 -3.98 -13.82
C GLU A 167 -5.87 -4.80 -12.61
N ILE A 168 -6.80 -4.28 -11.79
CA ILE A 168 -7.36 -5.01 -10.64
C ILE A 168 -8.08 -6.27 -11.13
N HIS A 169 -9.04 -6.14 -12.06
CA HIS A 169 -9.81 -7.28 -12.53
C HIS A 169 -8.98 -8.26 -13.36
N GLN A 170 -7.99 -7.76 -14.11
CA GLN A 170 -7.01 -8.60 -14.80
C GLN A 170 -6.19 -9.42 -13.80
N SER A 171 -5.71 -8.79 -12.73
CA SER A 171 -4.97 -9.48 -11.67
C SER A 171 -5.84 -10.51 -10.95
N PHE A 172 -7.09 -10.17 -10.63
CA PHE A 172 -8.03 -11.10 -10.02
C PHE A 172 -8.31 -12.31 -10.92
N ALA A 173 -8.49 -12.11 -12.23
CA ALA A 173 -8.67 -13.20 -13.18
C ALA A 173 -7.45 -14.13 -13.19
N LYS A 174 -6.24 -13.57 -13.27
CA LYS A 174 -5.00 -14.35 -13.17
C LYS A 174 -4.86 -15.08 -11.83
N MET A 175 -5.27 -14.47 -10.71
CA MET A 175 -5.28 -15.11 -9.39
C MET A 175 -6.22 -16.32 -9.35
N VAL A 176 -7.42 -16.21 -9.95
CA VAL A 176 -8.35 -17.32 -10.10
C VAL A 176 -7.71 -18.45 -10.91
N ASP A 177 -7.11 -18.13 -12.04
CA ASP A 177 -6.44 -19.11 -12.92
C ASP A 177 -5.23 -19.76 -12.23
N ALA A 178 -4.52 -19.02 -11.37
CA ALA A 178 -3.42 -19.53 -10.54
C ALA A 178 -3.92 -20.37 -9.34
N GLY A 179 -5.22 -20.49 -9.14
CA GLY A 179 -5.83 -21.27 -8.05
C GLY A 179 -5.90 -20.56 -6.70
N CYS A 180 -5.70 -19.24 -6.65
CA CYS A 180 -5.92 -18.48 -5.43
C CYS A 180 -7.38 -18.60 -4.97
N LYS A 181 -7.56 -18.63 -3.65
CA LYS A 181 -8.88 -18.68 -2.99
C LYS A 181 -9.26 -17.34 -2.41
N ALA A 182 -8.28 -16.53 -2.05
CA ALA A 182 -8.44 -15.21 -1.49
C ALA A 182 -7.53 -14.19 -2.19
N VAL A 183 -7.87 -12.93 -2.05
CA VAL A 183 -7.01 -11.79 -2.37
C VAL A 183 -7.09 -10.76 -1.26
N VAL A 184 -5.93 -10.27 -0.82
CA VAL A 184 -5.84 -9.12 0.08
C VAL A 184 -5.25 -7.94 -0.68
N MET A 185 -5.92 -6.79 -0.61
CA MET A 185 -5.46 -5.61 -1.33
C MET A 185 -5.47 -4.34 -0.49
N GLU A 186 -4.47 -3.50 -0.72
CA GLU A 186 -4.46 -2.14 -0.21
C GLU A 186 -5.45 -1.28 -1.02
N VAL A 187 -6.39 -0.65 -0.32
CA VAL A 187 -7.39 0.25 -0.92
C VAL A 187 -7.09 1.68 -0.48
N SER A 188 -6.37 2.42 -1.32
CA SER A 188 -6.00 3.81 -1.07
C SER A 188 -7.21 4.75 -1.19
N SER A 189 -7.16 5.89 -0.51
CA SER A 189 -8.19 6.92 -0.63
C SER A 189 -8.33 7.44 -2.07
N GLN A 190 -7.23 7.57 -2.81
CA GLN A 190 -7.25 7.94 -4.22
C GLN A 190 -7.87 6.83 -5.09
N GLY A 191 -7.63 5.55 -4.78
CA GLY A 191 -8.31 4.43 -5.44
C GLY A 191 -9.82 4.51 -5.29
N LEU A 192 -10.29 4.84 -4.08
CA LEU A 192 -11.72 5.04 -3.78
C LEU A 192 -12.28 6.34 -4.39
N LYS A 193 -11.49 7.43 -4.41
CA LYS A 193 -11.88 8.70 -5.04
C LYS A 193 -12.10 8.54 -6.54
N LEU A 194 -11.22 7.78 -7.19
CA LEU A 194 -11.21 7.55 -8.63
C LEU A 194 -11.99 6.30 -9.06
N ASP A 195 -12.86 5.76 -8.20
CA ASP A 195 -13.72 4.61 -8.45
C ASP A 195 -12.98 3.36 -8.95
N ARG A 196 -11.69 3.20 -8.62
CA ARG A 196 -10.86 2.06 -9.08
C ARG A 196 -11.34 0.71 -8.57
N THR A 197 -11.98 0.70 -7.39
CA THR A 197 -12.55 -0.50 -6.78
C THR A 197 -14.09 -0.51 -6.82
N ALA A 198 -14.71 0.41 -7.58
CA ALA A 198 -16.16 0.48 -7.66
C ALA A 198 -16.75 -0.82 -8.22
N GLY A 199 -17.88 -1.22 -7.68
CA GLY A 199 -18.57 -2.45 -8.07
C GLY A 199 -18.07 -3.73 -7.42
N ILE A 200 -16.92 -3.71 -6.74
CA ILE A 200 -16.44 -4.85 -5.94
C ILE A 200 -17.18 -4.83 -4.60
N MET A 201 -17.93 -5.91 -4.29
CA MET A 201 -18.43 -6.16 -2.95
C MET A 201 -17.38 -6.97 -2.20
N PHE A 202 -16.54 -6.31 -1.41
CA PHE A 202 -15.53 -6.98 -0.59
C PHE A 202 -16.19 -7.87 0.47
N ASP A 203 -15.65 -9.07 0.69
CA ASP A 203 -16.09 -9.91 1.80
C ASP A 203 -15.69 -9.27 3.13
N ILE A 204 -14.48 -8.69 3.20
CA ILE A 204 -14.01 -7.91 4.35
C ILE A 204 -13.46 -6.56 3.89
N GLY A 205 -13.99 -5.47 4.47
CA GLY A 205 -13.42 -4.13 4.39
C GLY A 205 -12.78 -3.74 5.72
N VAL A 206 -11.57 -3.19 5.67
CA VAL A 206 -10.77 -2.92 6.88
C VAL A 206 -10.39 -1.45 6.98
N PHE A 207 -10.49 -0.88 8.18
CA PHE A 207 -9.98 0.44 8.53
C PHE A 207 -8.90 0.35 9.59
N THR A 208 -7.70 0.84 9.27
CA THR A 208 -6.56 0.80 10.21
C THR A 208 -6.44 2.05 11.06
N ASN A 209 -6.40 3.22 10.47
CA ASN A 209 -6.29 4.53 11.14
C ASN A 209 -6.48 5.69 10.16
N LEU A 210 -6.68 6.90 10.71
CA LEU A 210 -6.77 8.13 9.91
C LEU A 210 -5.98 9.27 10.56
N GLU A 211 -4.94 9.72 9.86
CA GLU A 211 -4.17 10.92 10.17
C GLU A 211 -4.19 11.88 9.00
N PRO A 212 -4.02 13.22 9.19
CA PRO A 212 -3.91 14.16 8.09
C PRO A 212 -2.75 13.78 7.16
N ASP A 213 -3.09 13.42 5.93
CA ASP A 213 -2.15 13.05 4.89
C ASP A 213 -2.83 13.22 3.52
N HIS A 214 -2.06 13.29 2.44
CA HIS A 214 -2.60 13.37 1.08
C HIS A 214 -3.59 14.54 0.85
N ILE A 215 -3.40 15.69 1.51
CA ILE A 215 -4.19 16.90 1.32
C ILE A 215 -3.35 17.90 0.53
N GLY A 216 -3.77 18.24 -0.69
CA GLY A 216 -3.02 19.15 -1.54
C GLY A 216 -3.44 19.14 -3.00
N PRO A 217 -2.73 19.89 -3.85
CA PRO A 217 -3.01 19.91 -5.29
C PRO A 217 -2.91 18.51 -5.91
N ASN A 218 -3.96 18.12 -6.65
CA ASN A 218 -4.10 16.79 -7.28
C ASN A 218 -4.28 15.59 -6.32
N GLU A 219 -4.50 15.86 -5.04
CA GLU A 219 -4.81 14.86 -4.01
C GLU A 219 -6.22 15.10 -3.45
N HIS A 220 -6.41 15.11 -2.13
CA HIS A 220 -7.68 15.44 -1.51
C HIS A 220 -7.79 16.95 -1.25
N GLU A 221 -9.00 17.48 -1.47
CA GLU A 221 -9.28 18.91 -1.28
C GLU A 221 -9.28 19.30 0.22
N SER A 222 -9.63 18.36 1.08
CA SER A 222 -9.71 18.54 2.52
C SER A 222 -9.55 17.22 3.27
N PHE A 223 -9.36 17.32 4.58
CA PHE A 223 -9.38 16.14 5.46
C PHE A 223 -10.74 15.41 5.42
N GLU A 224 -11.82 16.16 5.27
CA GLU A 224 -13.16 15.56 5.17
C GLU A 224 -13.33 14.77 3.84
N ASP A 225 -12.83 15.30 2.71
CA ASP A 225 -12.79 14.56 1.44
C ASP A 225 -11.98 13.27 1.58
N TYR A 226 -10.81 13.34 2.24
CA TYR A 226 -9.95 12.19 2.51
C TYR A 226 -10.67 11.12 3.35
N LEU A 227 -11.35 11.52 4.43
CA LEU A 227 -12.16 10.67 5.30
C LEU A 227 -13.31 10.03 4.51
N ASN A 228 -14.11 10.85 3.82
CA ASN A 228 -15.27 10.41 3.06
C ASN A 228 -14.90 9.42 1.95
N CYS A 229 -13.73 9.60 1.31
CA CYS A 229 -13.23 8.64 0.34
C CYS A 229 -12.97 7.27 0.97
N LYS A 230 -12.30 7.21 2.13
CA LYS A 230 -12.06 5.93 2.83
C LYS A 230 -13.35 5.26 3.31
N ALA A 231 -14.32 6.06 3.76
CA ALA A 231 -15.63 5.57 4.21
C ALA A 231 -16.41 4.83 3.10
N LYS A 232 -16.12 5.10 1.81
CA LYS A 232 -16.74 4.38 0.69
C LYS A 232 -16.53 2.86 0.78
N LEU A 233 -15.39 2.38 1.32
CA LEU A 233 -15.12 0.95 1.48
C LEU A 233 -16.18 0.24 2.32
N PHE A 234 -16.73 0.91 3.35
CA PHE A 234 -17.75 0.36 4.25
C PHE A 234 -19.16 0.35 3.66
N LYS A 235 -19.32 0.95 2.48
CA LYS A 235 -20.53 0.86 1.66
C LYS A 235 -20.44 -0.23 0.59
N GLN A 236 -19.29 -0.90 0.49
CA GLN A 236 -19.03 -1.96 -0.48
C GLN A 236 -18.27 -3.14 0.17
N CYS A 237 -18.61 -3.48 1.41
CA CYS A 237 -18.10 -4.69 2.07
C CYS A 237 -19.23 -5.37 2.89
N ARG A 238 -19.08 -6.69 3.11
CA ARG A 238 -20.02 -7.51 3.90
C ARG A 238 -19.72 -7.43 5.40
N VAL A 239 -18.43 -7.50 5.75
CA VAL A 239 -17.91 -7.34 7.11
C VAL A 239 -16.93 -6.15 7.12
N GLY A 240 -17.15 -5.23 8.05
CA GLY A 240 -16.25 -4.12 8.30
C GLY A 240 -15.41 -4.38 9.56
N ILE A 241 -14.09 -4.47 9.44
CA ILE A 241 -13.17 -4.62 10.57
C ILE A 241 -12.49 -3.27 10.82
N VAL A 242 -12.66 -2.71 12.02
CA VAL A 242 -12.23 -1.35 12.32
C VAL A 242 -11.36 -1.26 13.56
N ASN A 243 -10.40 -0.35 13.55
CA ASN A 243 -9.64 0.01 14.74
C ASN A 243 -10.53 0.83 15.69
N ALA A 244 -10.89 0.25 16.84
CA ALA A 244 -11.77 0.89 17.85
C ALA A 244 -11.13 2.12 18.50
N ASP A 245 -9.79 2.18 18.53
CA ASP A 245 -9.03 3.23 19.20
C ASP A 245 -8.80 4.46 18.32
N ASP A 246 -9.10 4.40 17.03
CA ASP A 246 -9.00 5.56 16.15
C ASP A 246 -10.22 6.46 16.34
N LYS A 247 -9.96 7.73 16.62
CA LYS A 247 -11.00 8.74 16.91
C LYS A 247 -11.97 8.97 15.74
N HIS A 248 -11.59 8.61 14.52
CA HIS A 248 -12.39 8.78 13.30
C HIS A 248 -13.20 7.53 12.92
N THR A 249 -13.11 6.45 13.70
CA THR A 249 -13.82 5.20 13.40
C THR A 249 -15.31 5.39 13.22
N GLN A 250 -15.95 6.20 14.06
CA GLN A 250 -17.38 6.48 13.95
C GLN A 250 -17.73 7.29 12.69
N ASP A 251 -16.85 8.19 12.27
CA ASP A 251 -17.04 8.96 11.03
C ASP A 251 -16.86 8.07 9.79
N ILE A 252 -15.88 7.19 9.79
CA ILE A 252 -15.64 6.19 8.73
C ILE A 252 -16.84 5.25 8.56
N LEU A 253 -17.49 4.88 9.65
CA LEU A 253 -18.66 3.99 9.64
C LEU A 253 -19.98 4.71 9.29
N ARG A 254 -19.96 6.03 9.07
CA ARG A 254 -21.16 6.78 8.73
C ARG A 254 -21.76 6.32 7.40
N GLY A 255 -22.96 5.71 7.47
CA GLY A 255 -23.63 5.12 6.32
C GLY A 255 -23.06 3.77 5.87
N ALA A 256 -22.27 3.10 6.71
CA ALA A 256 -21.86 1.71 6.49
C ALA A 256 -23.08 0.78 6.43
N ILE A 257 -23.01 -0.24 5.56
CA ILE A 257 -24.06 -1.25 5.38
C ILE A 257 -23.62 -2.62 5.88
N CYS A 258 -22.36 -2.78 6.27
CA CYS A 258 -21.73 -4.02 6.69
C CYS A 258 -21.97 -4.35 8.16
N LYS A 259 -21.79 -5.62 8.52
CA LYS A 259 -21.63 -6.04 9.92
C LYS A 259 -20.25 -5.53 10.39
N VAL A 260 -20.21 -4.84 11.54
CA VAL A 260 -18.98 -4.26 12.07
C VAL A 260 -18.40 -5.15 13.17
N GLU A 261 -17.09 -5.35 13.12
CA GLU A 261 -16.25 -5.96 14.14
C GLU A 261 -15.06 -5.04 14.40
N SER A 262 -14.55 -5.03 15.62
CA SER A 262 -13.53 -4.08 16.03
C SER A 262 -12.31 -4.76 16.65
N TYR A 263 -11.15 -4.11 16.50
CA TYR A 263 -9.92 -4.49 17.17
C TYR A 263 -9.26 -3.26 17.79
N GLY A 264 -8.46 -3.46 18.84
CA GLY A 264 -7.78 -2.36 19.50
C GLY A 264 -7.02 -2.78 20.75
N ILE A 265 -6.47 -1.80 21.45
CA ILE A 265 -5.82 -1.96 22.76
C ILE A 265 -6.78 -1.47 23.86
N GLY A 266 -7.71 -0.61 23.50
CA GLY A 266 -8.73 -0.08 24.42
C GLY A 266 -9.84 -1.09 24.75
N ASP A 267 -10.59 -0.80 25.83
CA ASP A 267 -11.59 -1.72 26.39
C ASP A 267 -12.80 -2.00 25.49
N ASN A 268 -13.06 -1.15 24.50
CA ASN A 268 -14.26 -1.24 23.66
C ASN A 268 -14.08 -2.07 22.41
N ALA A 269 -12.94 -2.77 22.21
CA ALA A 269 -12.68 -3.59 21.06
C ALA A 269 -13.18 -5.04 21.24
N ASP A 270 -13.72 -5.65 20.16
CA ASP A 270 -14.14 -7.06 20.16
C ASP A 270 -12.94 -8.02 20.23
N ILE A 271 -11.78 -7.59 19.72
CA ILE A 271 -10.49 -8.29 19.79
C ILE A 271 -9.47 -7.30 20.37
N LYS A 272 -8.90 -7.65 21.52
CA LYS A 272 -8.01 -6.74 22.26
C LYS A 272 -6.61 -7.31 22.43
N ALA A 273 -5.62 -6.41 22.57
CA ALA A 273 -4.32 -6.74 23.11
C ALA A 273 -4.20 -6.23 24.56
N GLU A 274 -3.85 -7.13 25.44
CA GLU A 274 -3.59 -6.86 26.87
C GLU A 274 -2.17 -7.33 27.20
N ASN A 275 -1.60 -6.86 28.33
CA ASN A 275 -0.28 -7.30 28.81
C ASN A 275 0.82 -7.18 27.76
N ILE A 276 0.89 -6.02 27.08
CA ILE A 276 1.91 -5.78 26.04
C ILE A 276 3.27 -5.62 26.70
N GLU A 277 4.23 -6.48 26.34
CA GLU A 277 5.60 -6.46 26.83
C GLU A 277 6.57 -6.29 25.66
N LEU A 278 7.51 -5.35 25.78
CA LEU A 278 8.56 -5.12 24.79
C LEU A 278 9.71 -6.12 25.00
N LEU A 279 10.17 -6.73 23.94
CA LEU A 279 11.29 -7.67 23.94
C LEU A 279 12.51 -7.02 23.29
N HIS A 280 13.57 -6.82 24.06
CA HIS A 280 14.85 -6.34 23.55
C HIS A 280 15.98 -7.15 24.16
N GLU A 281 16.66 -7.89 23.32
CA GLU A 281 17.91 -8.60 23.59
C GLU A 281 18.92 -8.24 22.49
N PRO A 282 20.22 -8.38 22.72
CA PRO A 282 21.22 -8.15 21.66
C PRO A 282 20.87 -8.91 20.36
N GLY A 283 20.76 -8.18 19.26
CA GLY A 283 20.38 -8.72 17.94
C GLY A 283 18.93 -9.17 17.78
N LYS A 284 18.06 -8.93 18.78
CA LYS A 284 16.62 -9.24 18.74
C LYS A 284 15.78 -8.08 19.24
N ILE A 285 14.69 -7.82 18.56
CA ILE A 285 13.70 -6.83 18.98
C ILE A 285 12.30 -7.34 18.63
N GLY A 286 11.32 -7.04 19.46
CA GLY A 286 9.95 -7.48 19.22
C GLY A 286 9.03 -7.13 20.39
N LEU A 287 7.91 -7.82 20.50
CA LEU A 287 6.97 -7.68 21.60
C LEU A 287 6.13 -8.94 21.78
N THR A 288 5.51 -9.07 22.97
CA THR A 288 4.46 -10.05 23.22
C THR A 288 3.21 -9.36 23.75
N TYR A 289 2.06 -10.00 23.58
CA TYR A 289 0.81 -9.59 24.19
C TYR A 289 -0.18 -10.75 24.31
N ASP A 290 -1.16 -10.60 25.16
CA ASP A 290 -2.31 -11.49 25.24
C ASP A 290 -3.43 -10.93 24.34
N CYS A 291 -3.80 -11.68 23.28
CA CYS A 291 -4.98 -11.40 22.50
C CYS A 291 -6.19 -11.96 23.22
N THR A 292 -7.22 -11.14 23.46
CA THR A 292 -8.44 -11.50 24.20
C THR A 292 -9.71 -11.06 23.46
N GLY A 293 -10.86 -11.60 23.86
CA GLY A 293 -12.17 -11.28 23.26
C GLY A 293 -12.66 -12.36 22.30
N LEU A 294 -12.94 -12.02 21.05
CA LEU A 294 -13.39 -13.00 20.06
C LEU A 294 -12.32 -14.05 19.69
N VAL A 295 -11.06 -13.76 19.98
CA VAL A 295 -9.92 -14.67 19.85
C VAL A 295 -9.09 -14.59 21.15
N ASN A 296 -8.68 -15.76 21.68
CA ASN A 296 -7.89 -15.80 22.93
C ASN A 296 -6.62 -16.60 22.70
N MET A 297 -5.48 -15.91 22.65
CA MET A 297 -4.14 -16.54 22.47
C MET A 297 -3.02 -15.60 22.89
N LYS A 298 -1.86 -16.15 23.21
CA LYS A 298 -0.63 -15.36 23.38
C LYS A 298 0.03 -15.15 22.03
N VAL A 299 0.41 -13.91 21.74
CA VAL A 299 1.05 -13.50 20.48
C VAL A 299 2.47 -13.01 20.78
N GLU A 300 3.42 -13.44 19.96
CA GLU A 300 4.79 -12.94 19.91
C GLU A 300 5.08 -12.39 18.51
N LEU A 301 5.67 -11.20 18.44
CA LEU A 301 6.04 -10.54 17.19
C LEU A 301 7.52 -10.18 17.20
N ASN A 302 8.19 -10.36 16.08
CA ASN A 302 9.55 -9.85 15.85
C ASN A 302 9.56 -8.41 15.30
N LEU A 303 8.41 -7.74 15.27
CA LEU A 303 8.27 -6.35 14.83
C LEU A 303 8.03 -5.46 16.03
N PRO A 304 8.83 -4.38 16.23
CA PRO A 304 8.68 -3.49 17.36
C PRO A 304 7.46 -2.57 17.24
N GLY A 305 7.03 -2.07 18.39
CA GLY A 305 6.13 -0.94 18.53
C GLY A 305 4.65 -1.26 18.54
N LYS A 306 3.87 -0.37 19.17
CA LYS A 306 2.41 -0.51 19.30
C LYS A 306 1.68 -0.62 17.96
N PHE A 307 2.19 0.01 16.91
CA PHE A 307 1.59 -0.14 15.57
C PHE A 307 1.68 -1.58 15.05
N SER A 308 2.69 -2.36 15.46
CA SER A 308 2.78 -3.79 15.12
C SER A 308 1.73 -4.61 15.86
N VAL A 309 1.35 -4.20 17.09
CA VAL A 309 0.21 -4.78 17.82
C VAL A 309 -1.08 -4.54 17.03
N TYR A 310 -1.36 -3.30 16.62
CA TYR A 310 -2.55 -3.00 15.82
C TYR A 310 -2.59 -3.76 14.50
N ASN A 311 -1.47 -3.84 13.78
CA ASN A 311 -1.40 -4.55 12.50
C ASN A 311 -1.64 -6.06 12.68
N SER A 312 -1.08 -6.67 13.72
CA SER A 312 -1.27 -8.09 14.02
C SER A 312 -2.67 -8.39 14.55
N LEU A 313 -3.26 -7.56 15.42
CA LEU A 313 -4.66 -7.67 15.82
C LEU A 313 -5.59 -7.59 14.62
N CYS A 314 -5.33 -6.66 13.70
CA CYS A 314 -6.06 -6.54 12.46
C CYS A 314 -5.95 -7.82 11.61
N ALA A 315 -4.74 -8.38 11.47
CA ALA A 315 -4.54 -9.63 10.75
C ALA A 315 -5.26 -10.80 11.42
N ILE A 316 -5.23 -10.90 12.75
CA ILE A 316 -5.99 -11.90 13.53
C ILE A 316 -7.49 -11.72 13.30
N ALA A 317 -8.00 -10.48 13.37
CA ALA A 317 -9.41 -10.18 13.13
C ALA A 317 -9.88 -10.58 11.72
N ILE A 318 -9.04 -10.43 10.72
CA ILE A 318 -9.32 -10.85 9.34
C ILE A 318 -9.28 -12.39 9.22
N THR A 319 -8.18 -13.00 9.68
CA THR A 319 -7.90 -14.42 9.45
C THR A 319 -8.81 -15.34 10.24
N ARG A 320 -9.44 -14.87 11.34
CA ARG A 320 -10.48 -15.63 12.05
C ARG A 320 -11.74 -15.95 11.21
N HIS A 321 -11.93 -15.29 10.07
CA HIS A 321 -13.00 -15.60 9.10
C HIS A 321 -12.68 -16.78 8.19
N PHE A 322 -11.51 -17.39 8.36
CA PHE A 322 -11.03 -18.55 7.64
C PHE A 322 -10.80 -19.72 8.62
N ASP A 323 -10.70 -20.90 8.09
CA ASP A 323 -10.27 -22.08 8.86
C ASP A 323 -8.75 -22.07 8.99
N VAL A 324 -8.25 -21.34 9.99
CA VAL A 324 -6.83 -21.08 10.23
C VAL A 324 -6.38 -21.85 11.48
N ASP A 325 -5.30 -22.61 11.35
CA ASP A 325 -4.64 -23.27 12.48
C ASP A 325 -3.98 -22.23 13.40
N GLU A 326 -4.26 -22.29 14.71
CA GLU A 326 -3.79 -21.29 15.68
C GLU A 326 -2.26 -21.29 15.81
N GLU A 327 -1.61 -22.45 15.79
CA GLU A 327 -0.16 -22.53 15.90
C GLU A 327 0.54 -22.01 14.65
N ALA A 328 -0.01 -22.31 13.44
CA ALA A 328 0.48 -21.75 12.19
C ALA A 328 0.32 -20.21 12.17
N LEU A 329 -0.78 -19.68 12.69
CA LEU A 329 -1.00 -18.24 12.85
C LEU A 329 0.07 -17.61 13.75
N LYS A 330 0.28 -18.16 14.96
CA LYS A 330 1.27 -17.67 15.93
C LYS A 330 2.68 -17.68 15.35
N GLU A 331 3.09 -18.80 14.78
CA GLU A 331 4.43 -18.96 14.22
C GLU A 331 4.67 -18.03 13.02
N THR A 332 3.65 -17.82 12.19
CA THR A 332 3.73 -16.88 11.07
C THR A 332 3.86 -15.43 11.55
N LEU A 333 3.07 -15.02 12.54
CA LEU A 333 3.14 -13.68 13.11
C LEU A 333 4.48 -13.42 13.79
N LYS A 334 5.03 -14.42 14.47
CA LYS A 334 6.35 -14.35 15.12
C LYS A 334 7.48 -14.11 14.13
N HIS A 335 7.38 -14.63 12.91
CA HIS A 335 8.43 -14.56 11.89
C HIS A 335 8.07 -13.71 10.68
N VAL A 336 7.03 -12.88 10.78
CA VAL A 336 6.58 -12.04 9.67
C VAL A 336 7.69 -11.11 9.20
N LYS A 337 7.84 -11.03 7.87
CA LYS A 337 8.74 -10.09 7.20
C LYS A 337 7.96 -9.31 6.15
N VAL A 338 8.17 -8.01 6.14
CA VAL A 338 7.59 -7.11 5.15
C VAL A 338 8.70 -6.30 4.53
N LYS A 339 8.91 -6.45 3.22
CA LYS A 339 10.01 -5.79 2.50
C LYS A 339 10.00 -4.29 2.77
N GLY A 340 11.08 -3.78 3.38
CA GLY A 340 11.26 -2.37 3.65
C GLY A 340 10.29 -1.74 4.66
N ARG A 341 9.69 -2.54 5.55
CA ARG A 341 8.85 -2.08 6.67
C ARG A 341 9.35 -2.71 7.95
N ILE A 342 10.19 -2.00 8.68
CA ILE A 342 10.90 -2.53 9.86
C ILE A 342 11.48 -3.92 9.58
N GLU A 343 12.07 -4.04 8.42
CA GLU A 343 12.65 -5.29 7.95
C GLU A 343 13.96 -5.55 8.68
N LEU A 344 13.95 -6.50 9.61
CA LEU A 344 15.14 -6.91 10.35
C LEU A 344 16.12 -7.63 9.42
N VAL A 345 17.37 -7.20 9.41
CA VAL A 345 18.46 -7.81 8.66
C VAL A 345 19.53 -8.29 9.64
N LYS A 346 19.79 -9.59 9.63
CA LYS A 346 20.79 -10.18 10.52
C LYS A 346 22.20 -9.83 10.04
N VAL A 347 22.88 -8.95 10.75
CA VAL A 347 24.26 -8.51 10.48
C VAL A 347 25.21 -8.82 11.64
N SER A 348 24.71 -8.87 12.87
CA SER A 348 25.46 -9.12 14.10
C SER A 348 24.58 -9.86 15.12
N ASP A 349 25.21 -10.47 16.11
CA ASP A 349 24.53 -10.97 17.33
C ASP A 349 24.48 -9.90 18.43
N ASP A 350 25.28 -8.86 18.32
CA ASP A 350 25.45 -7.83 19.34
C ASP A 350 24.48 -6.66 19.19
N PHE A 351 24.07 -6.32 17.97
CA PHE A 351 23.17 -5.19 17.68
C PHE A 351 22.12 -5.54 16.62
N THR A 352 21.06 -4.74 16.59
CA THR A 352 19.96 -4.87 15.63
C THR A 352 20.10 -3.88 14.49
N LEU A 353 19.96 -4.35 13.23
CA LEU A 353 19.85 -3.50 12.04
C LEU A 353 18.51 -3.76 11.34
N MET A 354 17.85 -2.68 10.94
CA MET A 354 16.58 -2.75 10.23
C MET A 354 16.51 -1.75 9.07
N ILE A 355 15.70 -2.09 8.05
CA ILE A 355 15.37 -1.24 6.91
C ILE A 355 13.93 -0.78 7.04
N ASP A 356 13.68 0.54 6.88
CA ASP A 356 12.34 1.12 6.91
C ASP A 356 12.10 2.17 5.82
N TYR A 357 10.85 2.33 5.42
CA TYR A 357 10.42 3.30 4.39
C TYR A 357 10.11 4.70 4.96
N ALA A 358 10.47 5.01 6.16
CA ALA A 358 10.25 6.33 6.77
C ALA A 358 11.01 7.42 6.00
N HIS A 359 10.34 8.11 5.07
CA HIS A 359 10.90 9.08 4.13
C HIS A 359 10.38 10.52 4.31
N ASN A 360 9.70 10.79 5.42
CA ASN A 360 9.27 12.12 5.84
C ASN A 360 9.41 12.27 7.36
N ALA A 361 9.35 13.51 7.86
CA ALA A 361 9.60 13.82 9.28
C ALA A 361 8.66 13.06 10.22
N MET A 362 7.37 13.01 9.94
CA MET A 362 6.37 12.34 10.78
C MET A 362 6.61 10.82 10.88
N ALA A 363 6.94 10.17 9.75
CA ALA A 363 7.26 8.74 9.75
C ALA A 363 8.57 8.45 10.47
N LEU A 364 9.60 9.31 10.27
CA LEU A 364 10.88 9.19 10.95
C LEU A 364 10.73 9.41 12.46
N GLU A 365 9.97 10.40 12.89
CA GLU A 365 9.65 10.63 14.30
C GLU A 365 8.95 9.43 14.92
N SER A 366 7.96 8.88 14.22
CA SER A 366 7.20 7.72 14.68
C SER A 366 8.09 6.51 14.92
N ILE A 367 8.96 6.16 13.96
CA ILE A 367 9.84 4.99 14.10
C ILE A 367 10.92 5.22 15.17
N LEU A 368 11.58 6.39 15.20
CA LEU A 368 12.63 6.67 16.17
C LEU A 368 12.08 6.73 17.61
N THR A 369 10.90 7.33 17.81
CA THR A 369 10.22 7.34 19.12
C THR A 369 9.90 5.93 19.58
N THR A 370 9.34 5.11 18.68
CA THR A 370 9.05 3.70 18.97
C THR A 370 10.30 2.92 19.37
N LEU A 371 11.40 3.09 18.63
CA LEU A 371 12.65 2.37 18.93
C LEU A 371 13.30 2.83 20.25
N LYS A 372 13.11 4.08 20.65
CA LYS A 372 13.55 4.56 21.98
C LYS A 372 12.87 3.86 23.15
N GLU A 373 11.62 3.41 22.98
CA GLU A 373 10.90 2.67 24.04
C GLU A 373 11.60 1.34 24.39
N TYR A 374 12.47 0.82 23.52
CA TYR A 374 13.29 -0.37 23.75
C TYR A 374 14.59 -0.12 24.51
N HIS A 375 14.86 1.13 24.90
CA HIS A 375 16.07 1.55 25.62
C HIS A 375 17.37 1.01 25.00
N PRO A 376 17.63 1.26 23.69
CA PRO A 376 18.86 0.81 23.07
C PRO A 376 20.09 1.44 23.73
N HIS A 377 21.27 0.79 23.61
CA HIS A 377 22.54 1.42 23.99
C HIS A 377 22.73 2.71 23.22
N ARG A 378 22.58 2.68 21.88
CA ARG A 378 22.48 3.85 21.00
C ARG A 378 21.39 3.60 19.97
N LEU A 379 20.64 4.64 19.64
CA LEU A 379 19.76 4.67 18.48
C LEU A 379 20.48 5.37 17.33
N VAL A 380 20.85 4.60 16.31
CA VAL A 380 21.57 5.11 15.11
C VAL A 380 20.58 5.21 13.95
N CYS A 381 20.50 6.39 13.34
CA CYS A 381 19.61 6.65 12.21
C CYS A 381 20.42 6.97 10.96
N LEU A 382 20.35 6.12 9.93
CA LEU A 382 20.95 6.36 8.62
C LEU A 382 19.85 6.75 7.64
N PHE A 383 19.92 7.95 7.04
CA PHE A 383 18.94 8.36 6.04
C PHE A 383 19.49 9.40 5.06
N GLY A 384 18.79 9.58 3.97
CA GLY A 384 18.93 10.65 3.00
C GLY A 384 17.57 11.20 2.59
N CYS A 385 17.57 12.26 1.79
CA CYS A 385 16.37 12.86 1.24
C CYS A 385 16.39 12.90 -0.29
N GLY A 386 15.19 12.82 -0.89
CA GLY A 386 15.06 12.92 -2.33
C GLY A 386 15.28 14.35 -2.85
N GLY A 387 15.93 14.47 -4.01
CA GLY A 387 16.03 15.70 -4.79
C GLY A 387 14.70 16.08 -5.45
N ASN A 388 14.59 17.31 -5.93
CA ASN A 388 13.37 17.88 -6.55
C ASN A 388 12.12 17.74 -5.64
N ARG A 389 12.33 17.87 -4.33
CA ARG A 389 11.30 17.87 -3.29
C ARG A 389 11.47 19.12 -2.42
N SER A 390 10.46 19.39 -1.57
CA SER A 390 10.50 20.51 -0.62
C SER A 390 11.76 20.42 0.25
N LYS A 391 12.51 21.52 0.34
CA LYS A 391 13.65 21.66 1.26
C LYS A 391 13.22 21.59 2.73
N GLU A 392 12.01 22.05 3.03
CA GLU A 392 11.43 22.00 4.39
C GLU A 392 11.44 20.56 4.93
N ARG A 393 11.08 19.58 4.10
CA ARG A 393 11.15 18.16 4.48
C ARG A 393 12.57 17.75 4.93
N ARG A 394 13.61 18.27 4.28
CA ARG A 394 15.02 17.97 4.62
C ARG A 394 15.37 18.53 5.99
N TYR A 395 14.97 19.78 6.24
CA TYR A 395 15.16 20.46 7.52
C TYR A 395 14.41 19.73 8.65
N GLU A 396 13.15 19.40 8.43
CA GLU A 396 12.32 18.69 9.41
C GLU A 396 12.88 17.30 9.73
N MET A 397 13.25 16.50 8.73
CA MET A 397 13.84 15.17 8.96
C MET A 397 15.20 15.27 9.69
N GLY A 398 16.03 16.25 9.37
CA GLY A 398 17.28 16.53 10.08
C GLY A 398 17.03 16.88 11.55
N GLU A 399 16.06 17.76 11.81
CA GLU A 399 15.69 18.16 13.18
C GLU A 399 15.14 16.99 14.00
N VAL A 400 14.27 16.15 13.40
CA VAL A 400 13.72 14.95 14.04
C VAL A 400 14.82 13.96 14.40
N SER A 401 15.69 13.63 13.44
CA SER A 401 16.80 12.71 13.70
C SER A 401 17.76 13.25 14.74
N GLY A 402 18.15 14.53 14.66
CA GLY A 402 19.03 15.17 15.64
C GLY A 402 18.46 15.25 17.06
N LYS A 403 17.13 15.25 17.23
CA LYS A 403 16.45 15.19 18.54
C LYS A 403 16.33 13.79 19.11
N LEU A 404 16.14 12.80 18.25
CA LEU A 404 15.72 11.45 18.66
C LEU A 404 16.84 10.42 18.55
N ALA A 405 17.74 10.51 17.56
CA ALA A 405 18.85 9.58 17.43
C ALA A 405 20.07 10.02 18.24
N ASP A 406 20.85 9.06 18.73
CA ASP A 406 22.15 9.30 19.40
C ASP A 406 23.24 9.58 18.36
N LEU A 407 23.10 9.02 17.16
CA LEU A 407 23.95 9.28 16.00
C LEU A 407 23.11 9.29 14.73
N THR A 408 23.25 10.33 13.91
CA THR A 408 22.68 10.39 12.56
C THR A 408 23.78 10.17 11.52
N ILE A 409 23.59 9.23 10.59
CA ILE A 409 24.45 9.05 9.42
C ILE A 409 23.70 9.60 8.22
N ILE A 410 24.17 10.71 7.67
CA ILE A 410 23.50 11.38 6.56
C ILE A 410 24.12 10.89 5.25
N THR A 411 23.27 10.44 4.32
CA THR A 411 23.75 9.87 3.05
C THR A 411 22.84 10.27 1.87
N SER A 412 23.21 9.86 0.66
CA SER A 412 22.37 10.05 -0.53
C SER A 412 21.17 9.09 -0.53
N ASP A 413 20.05 9.60 -1.04
CA ASP A 413 18.87 8.82 -1.40
C ASP A 413 18.68 8.85 -2.94
N ASN A 414 17.60 9.39 -3.46
CA ASN A 414 17.36 9.66 -4.88
C ASN A 414 17.67 11.14 -5.16
N PRO A 415 18.91 11.54 -5.49
CA PRO A 415 19.25 12.97 -5.69
C PRO A 415 18.56 13.58 -6.90
N ARG A 416 18.10 12.78 -7.85
CA ARG A 416 17.47 13.19 -9.09
C ARG A 416 18.32 14.20 -9.86
N PHE A 417 17.90 15.46 -9.94
CA PHE A 417 18.61 16.51 -10.67
C PHE A 417 19.41 17.45 -9.74
N GLU A 418 19.50 17.16 -8.45
CA GLU A 418 20.29 17.93 -7.48
C GLU A 418 21.59 17.19 -7.13
N GLU A 419 22.60 17.94 -6.67
CA GLU A 419 23.83 17.35 -6.15
C GLU A 419 23.59 16.77 -4.74
N PRO A 420 23.99 15.51 -4.48
CA PRO A 420 23.75 14.85 -3.20
C PRO A 420 24.26 15.62 -1.99
N GLU A 421 25.44 16.25 -2.12
CA GLU A 421 26.06 17.05 -1.06
C GLU A 421 25.22 18.27 -0.69
N ALA A 422 24.55 18.91 -1.66
CA ALA A 422 23.65 20.02 -1.39
C ALA A 422 22.42 19.59 -0.58
N ILE A 423 21.93 18.38 -0.84
CA ILE A 423 20.81 17.79 -0.06
C ILE A 423 21.26 17.48 1.38
N ILE A 424 22.48 16.95 1.54
CA ILE A 424 23.08 16.67 2.85
C ILE A 424 23.23 17.96 3.66
N GLU A 425 23.68 19.07 3.06
CA GLU A 425 23.79 20.37 3.73
C GLU A 425 22.41 20.91 4.17
N ASP A 426 21.36 20.71 3.36
CA ASP A 426 20.00 21.05 3.78
C ASP A 426 19.57 20.22 5.02
N ILE A 427 19.86 18.91 5.08
CA ILE A 427 19.55 18.06 6.23
C ILE A 427 20.31 18.55 7.49
N LYS A 428 21.59 18.87 7.35
CA LYS A 428 22.43 19.40 8.44
C LYS A 428 21.88 20.70 9.02
N THR A 429 21.24 21.55 8.20
CA THR A 429 20.56 22.76 8.66
C THR A 429 19.46 22.44 9.69
N GLY A 430 18.77 21.31 9.53
CA GLY A 430 17.81 20.81 10.51
C GLY A 430 18.48 20.29 11.78
N ILE A 431 19.52 19.46 11.65
CA ILE A 431 20.28 18.91 12.79
C ILE A 431 20.91 20.03 13.63
N ALA A 432 21.41 21.10 13.01
CA ALA A 432 22.02 22.24 13.69
C ALA A 432 21.07 22.97 14.67
N LYS A 433 19.77 22.75 14.58
CA LYS A 433 18.78 23.24 15.57
C LYS A 433 18.73 22.34 16.84
N THR A 434 19.52 21.29 16.89
CA THR A 434 19.54 20.29 17.96
C THR A 434 20.95 20.11 18.51
N THR A 435 21.09 19.21 19.47
CA THR A 435 22.41 18.77 19.99
C THR A 435 22.86 17.43 19.39
N GLY A 436 22.14 16.95 18.37
CA GLY A 436 22.40 15.64 17.76
C GLY A 436 23.75 15.53 17.07
N LYS A 437 24.38 14.38 17.24
CA LYS A 437 25.64 14.05 16.56
C LYS A 437 25.36 13.52 15.17
N HIS A 438 26.20 13.85 14.20
CA HIS A 438 26.07 13.30 12.84
C HIS A 438 27.41 13.03 12.18
N VAL A 439 27.38 12.18 11.17
CA VAL A 439 28.45 11.88 10.23
C VAL A 439 27.87 11.96 8.82
N ASP A 440 28.60 12.55 7.90
CA ASP A 440 28.18 12.74 6.50
C ASP A 440 28.96 11.76 5.62
N ILE A 441 28.28 10.85 4.94
CA ILE A 441 28.88 9.88 4.01
C ILE A 441 27.96 9.80 2.78
N THR A 442 28.36 10.48 1.69
CA THR A 442 27.51 10.62 0.50
C THR A 442 27.17 9.29 -0.14
N ASP A 443 28.14 8.38 -0.27
CA ASP A 443 27.89 7.04 -0.82
C ASP A 443 27.11 6.19 0.17
N ARG A 444 25.94 5.65 -0.26
CA ARG A 444 25.06 4.89 0.64
C ARG A 444 25.64 3.55 1.07
N LYS A 445 26.42 2.89 0.21
CA LYS A 445 27.10 1.64 0.57
C LYS A 445 28.15 1.86 1.64
N GLU A 446 28.98 2.90 1.47
CA GLU A 446 29.98 3.28 2.48
C GLU A 446 29.33 3.75 3.79
N ALA A 447 28.17 4.42 3.73
CA ALA A 447 27.40 4.80 4.92
C ALA A 447 26.86 3.56 5.66
N ILE A 448 26.35 2.56 4.94
CA ILE A 448 25.91 1.28 5.52
C ILE A 448 27.10 0.53 6.12
N LYS A 449 28.24 0.50 5.42
CA LYS A 449 29.48 -0.11 5.92
C LYS A 449 29.93 0.54 7.23
N TYR A 450 29.97 1.87 7.27
CA TYR A 450 30.30 2.62 8.48
C TYR A 450 29.35 2.26 9.64
N ALA A 451 28.04 2.19 9.38
CA ALA A 451 27.06 1.84 10.40
C ALA A 451 27.28 0.43 10.98
N ILE A 452 27.67 -0.55 10.13
CA ILE A 452 27.92 -1.94 10.54
C ILE A 452 29.25 -2.06 11.30
N GLU A 453 30.33 -1.42 10.80
CA GLU A 453 31.64 -1.46 11.44
C GLU A 453 31.68 -0.77 12.82
N HIS A 454 30.84 0.23 13.02
CA HIS A 454 30.79 1.00 14.27
C HIS A 454 29.57 0.67 15.16
N GLY A 455 28.87 -0.42 14.84
CA GLY A 455 27.78 -0.94 15.68
C GLY A 455 28.33 -1.48 17.00
N GLU A 456 27.72 -1.08 18.11
CA GLU A 456 28.10 -1.48 19.46
C GLU A 456 27.03 -2.42 20.06
N PRO A 457 27.40 -3.27 21.06
CA PRO A 457 26.43 -4.14 21.69
C PRO A 457 25.22 -3.39 22.26
N GLY A 458 24.01 -3.83 21.89
CA GLY A 458 22.76 -3.20 22.32
C GLY A 458 22.31 -2.00 21.46
N ASP A 459 23.01 -1.68 20.37
CA ASP A 459 22.55 -0.65 19.43
C ASP A 459 21.33 -1.09 18.62
N ILE A 460 20.52 -0.11 18.26
CA ILE A 460 19.50 -0.25 17.23
C ILE A 460 19.87 0.70 16.08
N ILE A 461 20.10 0.13 14.89
CA ILE A 461 20.46 0.86 13.68
C ILE A 461 19.28 0.79 12.71
N VAL A 462 18.75 1.95 12.30
CA VAL A 462 17.68 2.03 11.31
C VAL A 462 18.17 2.69 10.02
N LEU A 463 18.06 1.97 8.90
CA LEU A 463 18.25 2.48 7.55
C LEU A 463 16.90 2.99 7.06
N ALA A 464 16.70 4.30 7.08
CA ALA A 464 15.42 4.94 6.78
C ALA A 464 15.40 5.55 5.37
N GLY A 465 14.20 5.59 4.78
CA GLY A 465 13.90 6.28 3.53
C GLY A 465 13.67 5.36 2.35
N LYS A 466 14.57 4.43 2.06
CA LYS A 466 14.51 3.56 0.87
C LYS A 466 13.51 2.41 1.03
N GLY A 467 13.51 1.75 2.17
CA GLY A 467 12.60 0.64 2.43
C GLY A 467 12.64 -0.43 1.35
N HIS A 468 11.56 -0.57 0.60
CA HIS A 468 11.41 -1.57 -0.47
C HIS A 468 11.99 -1.16 -1.82
N GLU A 469 12.40 0.12 -1.99
CA GLU A 469 12.98 0.59 -3.24
C GLU A 469 14.31 -0.12 -3.53
N ASP A 470 14.49 -0.54 -4.77
CA ASP A 470 15.65 -1.28 -5.27
C ASP A 470 16.46 -0.49 -6.30
N TYR A 471 16.30 0.83 -6.30
CA TYR A 471 16.99 1.73 -7.21
C TYR A 471 17.41 3.05 -6.55
N GLN A 472 18.39 3.71 -7.17
CA GLN A 472 18.71 5.11 -6.94
C GLN A 472 18.46 5.90 -8.23
N GLU A 473 17.72 7.00 -8.15
CA GLU A 473 17.39 7.85 -9.29
C GLU A 473 18.38 9.03 -9.35
N ILE A 474 19.20 9.08 -10.42
CA ILE A 474 20.18 10.14 -10.69
C ILE A 474 19.95 10.68 -12.10
N LYS A 475 19.69 11.98 -12.22
CA LYS A 475 19.45 12.69 -13.52
C LYS A 475 18.40 12.00 -14.40
N GLY A 476 17.32 11.49 -13.75
CA GLY A 476 16.22 10.81 -14.43
C GLY A 476 16.49 9.36 -14.82
N VAL A 477 17.65 8.81 -14.48
CA VAL A 477 18.00 7.40 -14.71
C VAL A 477 17.94 6.65 -13.39
N LYS A 478 17.29 5.49 -13.39
CA LYS A 478 17.24 4.58 -12.24
C LYS A 478 18.40 3.58 -12.33
N TYR A 479 19.26 3.59 -11.34
CA TYR A 479 20.35 2.64 -11.17
C TYR A 479 19.95 1.60 -10.11
N PRO A 480 20.24 0.30 -10.33
CA PRO A 480 19.97 -0.73 -9.33
C PRO A 480 20.68 -0.41 -8.01
N MET A 481 19.94 -0.37 -6.91
CA MET A 481 20.44 -0.14 -5.56
C MET A 481 19.44 -0.63 -4.54
N ASP A 482 19.65 -1.84 -4.04
CA ASP A 482 18.86 -2.47 -2.98
C ASP A 482 19.71 -2.55 -1.71
N GLU A 483 19.24 -1.98 -0.59
CA GLU A 483 19.98 -1.97 0.67
C GLU A 483 20.31 -3.37 1.18
N ARG A 484 19.44 -4.38 0.89
CA ARG A 484 19.71 -5.80 1.25
C ARG A 484 20.91 -6.36 0.51
N VAL A 485 21.07 -5.97 -0.75
CA VAL A 485 22.24 -6.36 -1.57
C VAL A 485 23.48 -5.64 -1.07
N LEU A 486 23.38 -4.32 -0.80
CA LEU A 486 24.51 -3.55 -0.27
C LEU A 486 24.99 -4.09 1.08
N ILE A 487 24.07 -4.42 2.00
CA ILE A 487 24.41 -5.02 3.30
C ILE A 487 25.14 -6.35 3.09
N LYS A 488 24.64 -7.20 2.18
CA LYS A 488 25.30 -8.50 1.89
C LYS A 488 26.73 -8.29 1.36
N GLU A 489 26.91 -7.40 0.41
CA GLU A 489 28.22 -7.06 -0.14
C GLU A 489 29.18 -6.54 0.94
N VAL A 490 28.72 -5.63 1.80
CA VAL A 490 29.49 -5.10 2.94
C VAL A 490 29.92 -6.23 3.88
N LEU A 491 29.01 -7.16 4.22
CA LEU A 491 29.34 -8.28 5.10
C LEU A 491 30.35 -9.27 4.45
N GLU A 492 30.33 -9.41 3.12
CA GLU A 492 31.33 -10.20 2.38
C GLU A 492 32.69 -9.52 2.40
N GLU A 493 32.76 -8.20 2.20
CA GLU A 493 33.99 -7.41 2.30
C GLU A 493 34.61 -7.49 3.70
N LEU A 494 33.81 -7.37 4.75
CA LEU A 494 34.28 -7.44 6.15
C LEU A 494 34.79 -8.84 6.55
N LYS A 495 34.29 -9.91 5.93
CA LYS A 495 34.79 -11.29 6.16
C LYS A 495 36.06 -11.60 5.39
N GLY A 496 36.35 -10.86 4.32
CA GLY A 496 37.53 -11.06 3.47
C GLY A 496 38.79 -10.31 3.93
N ASN A 497 38.63 -9.42 4.91
CA ASN A 497 39.68 -8.70 5.61
C ASN A 497 39.93 -9.33 6.99
#